data_fea9f495943ae35511d60be264f2aa24
#
_entry.id   fea9f495943ae35511d60be264f2aa24
#
_cell.length_a   1.000
_cell.length_b   1.000
_cell.length_c   1.000
_cell.angle_alpha   90.00
_cell.angle_beta   90.00
_cell.angle_gamma   90.00
#
_symmetry.space_group_name_H-M   'P 1'
#
loop_
_entity.id
_entity.type
_entity.pdbx_description
1 polymer ?
#
loop_
_entity_poly.entity_id
_entity_poly.type
_entity_poly.pdbx_seq_one_letter_code
_entity_poly.pdbx_strand_id
1 'polypeptide(L)'
;CAFGPRVPNTEAHRLCGTYIAEKFKSFGATVTDQYADVKAYDGTVLKARNIIASYNPDAKARILVCGHWDSRPWADNDPDSANWHKPVLAANDAASDVAVMLEMARLIQLHPLEIGIDFICFDAEDYGVPQWSDQAGDASSWCLGSQYWAANPHVYGYQARFGILMDMVGGRGSTFSKEGYSQRYASQVVDLVWNTAAQLGYGQFFPMRDGGYITDDHVPVNEIAGIPCIDIIPYFTDAPSGFGPTWHTVNDNMEHIDRQVLKAVGQTVIQVIYNENQ
;
A
#
# COMPACT_ATOMS: atom_id res chain seq x y z
N CYS A 1 3.82 11.82 -7.63
CA CYS A 1 5.18 12.16 -8.12
C CYS A 1 5.38 13.67 -8.40
N ALA A 2 4.40 14.39 -8.93
CA ALA A 2 4.56 15.82 -9.29
C ALA A 2 4.91 16.74 -8.09
N PHE A 3 4.63 16.33 -6.87
CA PHE A 3 4.97 17.04 -5.64
C PHE A 3 6.43 16.83 -5.19
N GLY A 4 7.13 15.87 -5.79
CA GLY A 4 8.43 15.38 -5.35
C GLY A 4 8.31 14.23 -4.34
N PRO A 5 9.43 13.87 -3.68
CA PRO A 5 9.45 12.86 -2.61
C PRO A 5 8.52 13.26 -1.45
N ARG A 6 7.67 12.33 -1.04
CA ARG A 6 6.66 12.55 0.00
C ARG A 6 7.16 12.09 1.37
N VAL A 7 8.38 12.48 1.68
CA VAL A 7 9.00 12.15 2.98
C VAL A 7 8.20 12.83 4.10
N PRO A 8 7.80 12.11 5.15
CA PRO A 8 7.09 12.68 6.29
C PRO A 8 7.76 13.95 6.85
N ASN A 9 6.97 14.88 7.34
CA ASN A 9 7.39 16.21 7.82
C ASN A 9 7.83 17.22 6.74
N THR A 10 7.74 16.89 5.44
CA THR A 10 8.08 17.82 4.35
C THR A 10 6.86 18.53 3.78
N GLU A 11 7.08 19.64 3.08
CA GLU A 11 6.01 20.37 2.39
C GLU A 11 5.42 19.55 1.22
N ALA A 12 6.26 18.80 0.49
CA ALA A 12 5.81 17.90 -0.57
C ALA A 12 4.83 16.84 -0.04
N HIS A 13 5.13 16.25 1.12
CA HIS A 13 4.27 15.32 1.84
C HIS A 13 2.92 15.99 2.20
N ARG A 14 2.95 17.14 2.85
CA ARG A 14 1.74 17.88 3.22
C ARG A 14 0.83 18.18 2.02
N LEU A 15 1.42 18.69 0.93
CA LEU A 15 0.68 19.04 -0.29
C LEU A 15 0.11 17.80 -0.98
N CYS A 16 0.89 16.71 -1.08
CA CYS A 16 0.43 15.47 -1.68
C CYS A 16 -0.71 14.84 -0.88
N GLY A 17 -0.60 14.77 0.45
CA GLY A 17 -1.68 14.26 1.29
C GLY A 17 -2.98 15.05 1.12
N THR A 18 -2.89 16.38 1.01
CA THR A 18 -4.06 17.22 0.71
C THR A 18 -4.65 16.88 -0.66
N TYR A 19 -3.82 16.72 -1.67
CA TYR A 19 -4.28 16.32 -3.01
C TYR A 19 -4.99 14.97 -3.00
N ILE A 20 -4.44 13.97 -2.32
CA ILE A 20 -5.05 12.63 -2.22
C ILE A 20 -6.43 12.72 -1.56
N ALA A 21 -6.52 13.39 -0.41
CA ALA A 21 -7.78 13.58 0.30
C ALA A 21 -8.84 14.28 -0.57
N GLU A 22 -8.47 15.37 -1.25
CA GLU A 22 -9.39 16.12 -2.13
C GLU A 22 -9.80 15.29 -3.36
N LYS A 23 -8.92 14.43 -3.89
CA LYS A 23 -9.27 13.53 -4.99
C LYS A 23 -10.31 12.50 -4.57
N PHE A 24 -10.14 11.84 -3.43
CA PHE A 24 -11.15 10.92 -2.91
C PHE A 24 -12.49 11.62 -2.66
N LYS A 25 -12.49 12.82 -2.07
CA LYS A 25 -13.70 13.63 -1.90
C LYS A 25 -14.36 13.94 -3.24
N SER A 26 -13.58 14.29 -4.27
CA SER A 26 -14.09 14.59 -5.60
C SER A 26 -14.75 13.38 -6.28
N PHE A 27 -14.39 12.16 -5.85
CA PHE A 27 -15.00 10.90 -6.28
C PHE A 27 -16.11 10.42 -5.33
N GLY A 28 -16.59 11.28 -4.43
CA GLY A 28 -17.77 11.02 -3.60
C GLY A 28 -17.50 10.27 -2.31
N ALA A 29 -16.25 10.03 -1.93
CA ALA A 29 -15.93 9.40 -0.65
C ALA A 29 -16.11 10.37 0.53
N THR A 30 -16.52 9.83 1.67
CA THR A 30 -16.36 10.49 2.97
C THR A 30 -14.91 10.31 3.40
N VAL A 31 -14.18 11.41 3.56
CA VAL A 31 -12.74 11.35 3.89
C VAL A 31 -12.51 11.75 5.34
N THR A 32 -11.80 10.90 6.07
CA THR A 32 -11.30 11.14 7.43
C THR A 32 -9.78 11.20 7.38
N ASP A 33 -9.22 12.29 7.90
CA ASP A 33 -7.77 12.41 8.13
C ASP A 33 -7.45 11.99 9.57
N GLN A 34 -6.63 10.95 9.74
CA GLN A 34 -6.14 10.51 11.03
C GLN A 34 -4.71 10.99 11.22
N TYR A 35 -4.52 12.01 12.04
CA TYR A 35 -3.21 12.54 12.38
C TYR A 35 -2.64 11.85 13.61
N ALA A 36 -1.35 11.54 13.57
CA ALA A 36 -0.64 10.94 14.69
C ALA A 36 0.82 11.41 14.75
N ASP A 37 1.32 11.56 15.95
CA ASP A 37 2.75 11.72 16.21
C ASP A 37 3.33 10.32 16.42
N VAL A 38 4.04 9.79 15.42
CA VAL A 38 4.71 8.49 15.51
C VAL A 38 6.22 8.69 15.61
N LYS A 39 6.89 7.79 16.31
CA LYS A 39 8.31 7.92 16.59
C LYS A 39 9.12 6.98 15.70
N ALA A 40 9.98 7.54 14.85
CA ALA A 40 10.92 6.79 14.02
C ALA A 40 12.03 6.15 14.83
N TYR A 41 12.80 5.26 14.22
CA TYR A 41 13.90 4.50 14.83
C TYR A 41 14.95 5.38 15.49
N ASP A 42 15.24 6.56 14.94
CA ASP A 42 16.23 7.53 15.43
C ASP A 42 15.67 8.51 16.47
N GLY A 43 14.40 8.35 16.85
CA GLY A 43 13.70 9.22 17.78
C GLY A 43 13.01 10.43 17.13
N THR A 44 13.13 10.61 15.81
CA THR A 44 12.40 11.65 15.07
C THR A 44 10.90 11.45 15.23
N VAL A 45 10.19 12.53 15.56
CA VAL A 45 8.72 12.51 15.60
C VAL A 45 8.20 12.84 14.20
N LEU A 46 7.53 11.87 13.60
CA LEU A 46 6.87 12.02 12.31
C LEU A 46 5.41 12.45 12.54
N LYS A 47 5.00 13.53 11.86
CA LYS A 47 3.60 14.00 11.84
C LYS A 47 2.83 13.20 10.79
N ALA A 48 2.52 11.97 11.12
CA ALA A 48 1.85 11.05 10.21
C ALA A 48 0.39 11.46 9.96
N ARG A 49 -0.08 11.19 8.75
CA ARG A 49 -1.45 11.43 8.30
C ARG A 49 -1.97 10.23 7.51
N ASN A 50 -2.64 9.31 8.18
CA ASN A 50 -3.41 8.28 7.47
C ASN A 50 -4.65 8.93 6.84
N ILE A 51 -4.91 8.64 5.56
CA ILE A 51 -6.05 9.19 4.82
C ILE A 51 -7.03 8.06 4.58
N ILE A 52 -8.23 8.16 5.15
CA ILE A 52 -9.27 7.15 5.06
C ILE A 52 -10.41 7.69 4.19
N ALA A 53 -10.73 6.99 3.09
CA ALA A 53 -11.79 7.35 2.17
C ALA A 53 -12.87 6.26 2.17
N SER A 54 -14.02 6.56 2.75
CA SER A 54 -15.11 5.61 2.98
C SER A 54 -16.25 5.81 1.99
N TYR A 55 -16.67 4.72 1.36
CA TYR A 55 -17.91 4.59 0.62
C TYR A 55 -18.91 3.78 1.45
N ASN A 56 -20.18 4.19 1.46
CA ASN A 56 -21.22 3.60 2.29
C ASN A 56 -20.78 3.38 3.74
N PRO A 57 -20.46 4.45 4.48
CA PRO A 57 -19.88 4.34 5.82
C PRO A 57 -20.78 3.60 6.81
N ASP A 58 -22.09 3.59 6.59
CA ASP A 58 -23.08 2.90 7.44
C ASP A 58 -23.27 1.42 7.09
N ALA A 59 -22.68 0.93 6.00
CA ALA A 59 -22.79 -0.47 5.61
C ALA A 59 -22.07 -1.37 6.60
N LYS A 60 -22.75 -2.43 7.06
CA LYS A 60 -22.18 -3.40 8.02
C LYS A 60 -21.15 -4.33 7.37
N ALA A 61 -21.37 -4.69 6.11
CA ALA A 61 -20.42 -5.49 5.34
C ALA A 61 -19.46 -4.53 4.63
N ARG A 62 -18.17 -4.65 4.92
CA ARG A 62 -17.13 -3.76 4.40
C ARG A 62 -15.92 -4.53 3.91
N ILE A 63 -15.20 -3.96 2.95
CA ILE A 63 -13.89 -4.42 2.49
C ILE A 63 -12.92 -3.26 2.69
N LEU A 64 -11.72 -3.59 3.18
CA LEU A 64 -10.60 -2.67 3.31
C LEU A 64 -9.69 -2.83 2.09
N VAL A 65 -9.31 -1.72 1.45
CA VAL A 65 -8.24 -1.66 0.47
C VAL A 65 -7.22 -0.64 0.95
N CYS A 66 -5.98 -1.00 1.04
CA CYS A 66 -4.97 -0.12 1.60
C CYS A 66 -3.66 -0.14 0.81
N GLY A 67 -2.81 0.83 1.08
CA GLY A 67 -1.47 0.99 0.57
C GLY A 67 -0.83 2.18 1.27
N HIS A 68 0.47 2.40 1.14
CA HIS A 68 1.08 3.58 1.73
C HIS A 68 1.22 4.73 0.73
N TRP A 69 1.46 5.93 1.21
CA TRP A 69 1.55 7.10 0.34
C TRP A 69 2.78 7.96 0.58
N ASP A 70 3.48 7.75 1.67
CA ASP A 70 4.75 8.39 1.94
C ASP A 70 5.85 7.90 0.99
N SER A 71 7.06 8.32 1.19
CA SER A 71 8.22 7.85 0.44
C SER A 71 9.46 7.80 1.30
N ARG A 72 10.34 6.88 0.95
CA ARG A 72 11.61 6.68 1.63
C ARG A 72 12.47 7.92 1.62
N PRO A 73 12.99 8.36 2.77
CA PRO A 73 13.91 9.49 2.84
C PRO A 73 15.30 9.19 2.30
N TRP A 74 15.62 7.92 2.07
CA TRP A 74 16.94 7.45 1.66
C TRP A 74 16.86 6.47 0.48
N ALA A 75 17.70 6.69 -0.53
CA ALA A 75 17.89 5.71 -1.61
C ALA A 75 18.96 4.68 -1.19
N ASP A 76 18.75 4.01 -0.06
CA ASP A 76 19.75 3.19 0.62
C ASP A 76 20.01 1.83 -0.03
N ASN A 77 19.22 1.47 -1.05
CA ASN A 77 19.48 0.31 -1.91
C ASN A 77 20.03 0.70 -3.29
N ASP A 78 20.34 1.98 -3.50
CA ASP A 78 20.92 2.44 -4.77
C ASP A 78 22.34 1.83 -4.95
N PRO A 79 22.67 1.31 -6.14
CA PRO A 79 23.99 0.75 -6.40
C PRO A 79 25.13 1.79 -6.31
N ASP A 80 24.81 3.08 -6.50
CA ASP A 80 25.74 4.18 -6.26
C ASP A 80 25.53 4.77 -4.86
N SER A 81 26.48 4.55 -3.95
CA SER A 81 26.41 5.05 -2.59
C SER A 81 26.35 6.59 -2.47
N ALA A 82 26.72 7.33 -3.52
CA ALA A 82 26.54 8.78 -3.58
C ALA A 82 25.05 9.19 -3.60
N ASN A 83 24.15 8.25 -3.88
CA ASN A 83 22.69 8.46 -3.88
C ASN A 83 22.04 8.13 -2.53
N TRP A 84 22.69 7.38 -1.65
CA TRP A 84 22.04 6.80 -0.45
C TRP A 84 21.33 7.83 0.43
N HIS A 85 21.83 9.05 0.54
CA HIS A 85 21.20 10.10 1.33
C HIS A 85 20.21 10.97 0.56
N LYS A 86 19.85 10.59 -0.66
CA LYS A 86 18.83 11.26 -1.46
C LYS A 86 17.46 10.64 -1.19
N PRO A 87 16.41 11.47 -1.09
CA PRO A 87 15.06 10.93 -0.98
C PRO A 87 14.62 10.25 -2.29
N VAL A 88 13.82 9.20 -2.18
CA VAL A 88 13.25 8.45 -3.29
C VAL A 88 12.00 9.16 -3.81
N LEU A 89 11.84 9.27 -5.13
CA LEU A 89 10.60 9.82 -5.71
C LEU A 89 9.41 8.88 -5.49
N ALA A 90 9.68 7.58 -5.38
CA ALA A 90 8.71 6.56 -4.99
C ALA A 90 7.49 6.53 -5.94
N ALA A 91 7.76 6.36 -7.23
CA ALA A 91 6.71 6.24 -8.24
C ALA A 91 6.00 4.88 -8.16
N ASN A 92 6.76 3.84 -7.85
CA ASN A 92 6.24 2.50 -7.62
C ASN A 92 5.93 2.29 -6.14
N ASP A 93 6.82 2.69 -5.26
CA ASP A 93 6.84 2.51 -3.82
C ASP A 93 6.50 3.83 -3.06
N ALA A 94 5.22 4.29 -2.82
CA ALA A 94 4.03 3.59 -3.26
C ALA A 94 3.01 4.52 -3.95
N ALA A 95 3.47 5.44 -4.81
CA ALA A 95 2.50 6.23 -5.58
C ALA A 95 1.65 5.36 -6.52
N SER A 96 2.12 4.15 -6.87
CA SER A 96 1.39 3.19 -7.70
C SER A 96 0.11 2.73 -7.03
N ASP A 97 0.14 2.42 -5.75
CA ASP A 97 -0.98 1.94 -4.96
C ASP A 97 -2.08 2.99 -4.87
N VAL A 98 -1.67 4.22 -4.51
CA VAL A 98 -2.59 5.37 -4.43
C VAL A 98 -3.25 5.64 -5.78
N ALA A 99 -2.50 5.53 -6.88
CA ALA A 99 -3.04 5.72 -8.23
C ALA A 99 -4.11 4.67 -8.56
N VAL A 100 -3.89 3.41 -8.19
CA VAL A 100 -4.86 2.32 -8.37
C VAL A 100 -6.09 2.56 -7.48
N MET A 101 -5.91 2.91 -6.20
CA MET A 101 -7.03 3.22 -5.29
C MET A 101 -7.87 4.40 -5.79
N LEU A 102 -7.26 5.47 -6.29
CA LEU A 102 -7.98 6.63 -6.85
C LEU A 102 -8.77 6.26 -8.11
N GLU A 103 -8.24 5.41 -8.97
CA GLU A 103 -9.00 4.92 -10.15
C GLU A 103 -10.16 4.02 -9.73
N MET A 104 -9.98 3.14 -8.74
CA MET A 104 -11.07 2.36 -8.18
C MET A 104 -12.15 3.26 -7.58
N ALA A 105 -11.77 4.29 -6.82
CA ALA A 105 -12.68 5.28 -6.27
C ALA A 105 -13.51 5.98 -7.35
N ARG A 106 -12.87 6.37 -8.45
CA ARG A 106 -13.56 6.97 -9.62
C ARG A 106 -14.57 5.99 -10.23
N LEU A 107 -14.24 4.71 -10.35
CA LEU A 107 -15.15 3.70 -10.88
C LEU A 107 -16.33 3.42 -9.94
N ILE A 108 -16.10 3.37 -8.63
CA ILE A 108 -17.15 3.18 -7.62
C ILE A 108 -18.14 4.37 -7.64
N GLN A 109 -17.66 5.60 -7.87
CA GLN A 109 -18.53 6.76 -8.04
C GLN A 109 -19.47 6.59 -9.25
N LEU A 110 -18.97 6.02 -10.35
CA LEU A 110 -19.76 5.80 -11.57
C LEU A 110 -20.69 4.58 -11.44
N HIS A 111 -20.29 3.58 -10.70
CA HIS A 111 -20.99 2.32 -10.49
C HIS A 111 -21.07 2.01 -9.00
N PRO A 112 -22.00 2.64 -8.25
CA PRO A 112 -22.09 2.49 -6.80
C PRO A 112 -22.28 1.05 -6.36
N LEU A 113 -21.69 0.74 -5.19
CA LEU A 113 -21.80 -0.54 -4.49
C LEU A 113 -22.79 -0.43 -3.34
N GLU A 114 -23.34 -1.57 -2.89
CA GLU A 114 -24.18 -1.64 -1.68
C GLU A 114 -23.33 -1.90 -0.42
N ILE A 115 -22.23 -2.63 -0.55
CA ILE A 115 -21.29 -2.84 0.55
C ILE A 115 -20.44 -1.59 0.83
N GLY A 116 -19.87 -1.51 2.02
CA GLY A 116 -18.92 -0.48 2.39
C GLY A 116 -17.52 -0.79 1.84
N ILE A 117 -16.84 0.25 1.36
CA ILE A 117 -15.43 0.18 0.99
C ILE A 117 -14.68 1.27 1.73
N ASP A 118 -13.57 0.92 2.36
CA ASP A 118 -12.63 1.87 2.91
C ASP A 118 -11.31 1.77 2.17
N PHE A 119 -10.91 2.87 1.53
CA PHE A 119 -9.54 3.03 1.05
C PHE A 119 -8.73 3.70 2.16
N ILE A 120 -7.63 3.09 2.57
CA ILE A 120 -6.73 3.69 3.56
C ILE A 120 -5.35 3.86 2.92
N CYS A 121 -4.91 5.12 2.82
CA CYS A 121 -3.54 5.44 2.49
C CYS A 121 -2.78 5.61 3.81
N PHE A 122 -1.97 4.62 4.18
CA PHE A 122 -1.12 4.67 5.38
C PHE A 122 0.05 5.61 5.17
N ASP A 123 0.50 6.24 6.23
CA ASP A 123 1.64 7.16 6.23
C ASP A 123 2.79 6.58 7.08
N ALA A 124 4.00 7.07 6.85
CA ALA A 124 5.19 6.68 7.60
C ALA A 124 5.42 5.14 7.61
N GLU A 125 5.11 4.49 6.48
CA GLU A 125 5.47 3.09 6.25
C GLU A 125 6.98 2.99 6.10
N ASP A 126 7.56 3.83 5.23
CA ASP A 126 8.87 3.67 4.61
C ASP A 126 9.99 4.50 5.29
N TYR A 127 9.75 4.93 6.53
CA TYR A 127 10.75 5.64 7.35
C TYR A 127 11.55 4.68 8.26
N GLY A 128 11.63 3.42 7.89
CA GLY A 128 12.35 2.39 8.64
C GLY A 128 13.86 2.57 8.63
N VAL A 129 14.54 1.81 9.48
CA VAL A 129 15.99 1.87 9.66
C VAL A 129 16.73 1.71 8.34
N PRO A 130 17.64 2.65 7.95
CA PRO A 130 18.40 2.52 6.72
C PRO A 130 19.46 1.41 6.81
N GLN A 131 19.83 0.85 5.66
CA GLN A 131 20.73 -0.31 5.58
C GLN A 131 22.13 -0.08 6.14
N TRP A 132 22.58 1.17 6.21
CA TRP A 132 23.90 1.50 6.81
C TRP A 132 23.87 1.64 8.33
N SER A 133 22.70 1.53 8.97
CA SER A 133 22.57 1.63 10.42
C SER A 133 22.90 0.30 11.10
N ASP A 134 23.52 0.35 12.27
CA ASP A 134 23.72 -0.82 13.12
C ASP A 134 22.40 -1.45 13.63
N GLN A 135 21.29 -0.73 13.50
CA GLN A 135 19.96 -1.18 13.84
C GLN A 135 19.19 -1.78 12.63
N ALA A 136 19.84 -1.91 11.47
CA ALA A 136 19.21 -2.50 10.29
C ALA A 136 18.60 -3.86 10.61
N GLY A 137 17.34 -4.08 10.14
CA GLY A 137 16.59 -5.29 10.42
C GLY A 137 15.57 -5.18 11.57
N ASP A 138 15.46 -4.01 12.24
CA ASP A 138 14.36 -3.76 13.19
C ASP A 138 13.03 -3.58 12.44
N ALA A 139 12.24 -4.66 12.38
CA ALA A 139 10.95 -4.67 11.72
C ALA A 139 9.92 -3.71 12.36
N SER A 140 10.08 -3.38 13.65
CA SER A 140 9.15 -2.49 14.36
C SER A 140 9.26 -1.02 13.94
N SER A 141 10.32 -0.68 13.21
CA SER A 141 10.57 0.69 12.71
C SER A 141 9.82 1.04 11.42
N TRP A 142 9.18 0.05 10.79
CA TRP A 142 8.43 0.18 9.55
C TRP A 142 6.92 0.23 9.81
N CYS A 143 6.13 0.60 8.83
CA CYS A 143 4.66 0.53 8.88
C CYS A 143 4.04 1.31 10.06
N LEU A 144 4.65 2.43 10.46
CA LEU A 144 4.25 3.15 11.69
C LEU A 144 2.82 3.68 11.62
N GLY A 145 2.36 4.09 10.44
CA GLY A 145 0.99 4.57 10.23
C GLY A 145 -0.05 3.47 10.37
N SER A 146 0.18 2.30 9.79
CA SER A 146 -0.74 1.16 9.94
C SER A 146 -0.70 0.56 11.35
N GLN A 147 0.45 0.54 12.02
CA GLN A 147 0.54 0.17 13.44
C GLN A 147 -0.34 1.09 14.29
N TYR A 148 -0.26 2.41 14.06
CA TYR A 148 -1.08 3.38 14.77
C TYR A 148 -2.57 3.19 14.47
N TRP A 149 -2.94 3.08 13.18
CA TRP A 149 -4.34 2.89 12.78
C TRP A 149 -4.93 1.59 13.33
N ALA A 150 -4.18 0.50 13.25
CA ALA A 150 -4.65 -0.80 13.73
C ALA A 150 -4.94 -0.81 15.24
N ALA A 151 -4.14 -0.06 16.03
CA ALA A 151 -4.36 0.14 17.46
C ALA A 151 -5.47 1.18 17.75
N ASN A 152 -5.73 2.11 16.83
CA ASN A 152 -6.65 3.23 16.99
C ASN A 152 -7.52 3.41 15.74
N PRO A 153 -8.39 2.46 15.38
CA PRO A 153 -9.20 2.57 14.16
C PRO A 153 -10.02 3.86 14.14
N HIS A 154 -10.23 4.41 12.94
CA HIS A 154 -10.96 5.68 12.74
C HIS A 154 -12.44 5.61 13.12
N VAL A 155 -12.98 4.41 13.27
CA VAL A 155 -14.33 4.14 13.80
C VAL A 155 -14.21 3.13 14.95
N TYR A 156 -14.86 3.43 16.06
CA TYR A 156 -14.88 2.51 17.20
C TYR A 156 -15.49 1.16 16.83
N GLY A 157 -14.77 0.07 17.12
CA GLY A 157 -15.21 -1.28 16.78
C GLY A 157 -15.20 -1.55 15.27
N TYR A 158 -14.35 -0.86 14.50
CA TYR A 158 -14.19 -1.05 13.08
C TYR A 158 -13.93 -2.52 12.73
N GLN A 159 -14.65 -3.01 11.72
CA GLN A 159 -14.46 -4.34 11.18
C GLN A 159 -14.61 -4.33 9.67
N ALA A 160 -13.86 -5.16 8.99
CA ALA A 160 -14.02 -5.47 7.57
C ALA A 160 -14.03 -7.00 7.37
N ARG A 161 -14.70 -7.47 6.32
CA ARG A 161 -14.68 -8.90 5.96
C ARG A 161 -13.26 -9.38 5.71
N PHE A 162 -12.51 -8.56 4.98
CA PHE A 162 -11.09 -8.75 4.70
C PHE A 162 -10.46 -7.43 4.22
N GLY A 163 -9.14 -7.42 4.18
CA GLY A 163 -8.33 -6.36 3.61
C GLY A 163 -7.49 -6.84 2.43
N ILE A 164 -7.19 -5.92 1.53
CA ILE A 164 -6.22 -6.09 0.44
C ILE A 164 -5.26 -4.90 0.50
N LEU A 165 -4.03 -5.18 0.90
CA LEU A 165 -2.92 -4.25 0.77
C LEU A 165 -2.37 -4.34 -0.66
N MET A 166 -1.99 -3.23 -1.20
CA MET A 166 -1.21 -3.13 -2.44
C MET A 166 0.07 -2.36 -2.11
N ASP A 167 1.19 -2.91 -2.50
CA ASP A 167 2.48 -2.24 -2.44
C ASP A 167 3.29 -2.50 -3.70
N MET A 168 3.93 -1.46 -4.24
CA MET A 168 4.76 -1.52 -5.45
C MET A 168 4.06 -2.17 -6.66
N VAL A 169 2.80 -1.83 -6.90
CA VAL A 169 1.95 -2.49 -7.91
C VAL A 169 2.04 -1.89 -9.31
N GLY A 170 3.05 -1.07 -9.59
CA GLY A 170 3.23 -0.41 -10.87
C GLY A 170 4.56 -0.65 -11.56
N GLY A 171 5.52 -1.31 -10.92
CA GLY A 171 6.87 -1.48 -11.43
C GLY A 171 6.95 -2.39 -12.65
N ARG A 172 7.80 -2.01 -13.62
CA ARG A 172 8.04 -2.82 -14.81
C ARG A 172 8.63 -4.19 -14.45
N GLY A 173 8.03 -5.26 -14.99
CA GLY A 173 8.48 -6.63 -14.75
C GLY A 173 7.94 -7.25 -13.47
N SER A 174 7.11 -6.54 -12.69
CA SER A 174 6.52 -7.07 -11.47
C SER A 174 5.64 -8.28 -11.72
N THR A 175 5.80 -9.28 -10.87
CA THR A 175 4.90 -10.42 -10.70
C THR A 175 4.66 -10.64 -9.22
N PHE A 176 3.42 -10.97 -8.88
CA PHE A 176 2.93 -11.07 -7.50
C PHE A 176 2.81 -12.54 -7.10
N SER A 177 3.76 -13.04 -6.32
CA SER A 177 3.68 -14.37 -5.72
C SER A 177 2.80 -14.33 -4.47
N LYS A 178 2.25 -15.47 -4.04
CA LYS A 178 1.45 -15.56 -2.82
C LYS A 178 2.35 -15.31 -1.61
N GLU A 179 2.25 -14.12 -1.00
CA GLU A 179 3.06 -13.68 0.12
C GLU A 179 2.78 -14.55 1.38
N GLY A 180 3.80 -14.79 2.21
CA GLY A 180 3.75 -15.80 3.26
C GLY A 180 2.84 -15.45 4.44
N TYR A 181 2.85 -14.22 4.96
CA TYR A 181 1.92 -13.79 6.00
C TYR A 181 0.49 -13.73 5.49
N SER A 182 0.29 -13.29 4.24
CA SER A 182 -1.03 -13.31 3.57
C SER A 182 -1.62 -14.71 3.54
N GLN A 183 -0.81 -15.72 3.19
CA GLN A 183 -1.26 -17.12 3.22
C GLN A 183 -1.53 -17.61 4.65
N ARG A 184 -0.75 -17.16 5.62
CA ARG A 184 -0.91 -17.55 7.03
C ARG A 184 -2.18 -16.98 7.63
N TYR A 185 -2.51 -15.72 7.37
CA TYR A 185 -3.60 -15.00 8.03
C TYR A 185 -4.90 -15.00 7.21
N ALA A 186 -4.80 -15.02 5.88
CA ALA A 186 -5.91 -14.75 4.97
C ALA A 186 -5.87 -15.61 3.68
N SER A 187 -5.53 -16.91 3.78
CA SER A 187 -5.37 -17.80 2.63
C SER A 187 -6.57 -17.81 1.68
N GLN A 188 -7.80 -17.70 2.22
CA GLN A 188 -9.01 -17.66 1.42
C GLN A 188 -9.09 -16.38 0.57
N VAL A 189 -8.59 -15.26 1.08
CA VAL A 189 -8.52 -13.99 0.33
C VAL A 189 -7.43 -14.05 -0.74
N VAL A 190 -6.28 -14.69 -0.43
CA VAL A 190 -5.24 -14.98 -1.43
C VAL A 190 -5.84 -15.77 -2.59
N ASP A 191 -6.52 -16.86 -2.30
CA ASP A 191 -7.12 -17.70 -3.35
C ASP A 191 -8.21 -16.96 -4.13
N LEU A 192 -9.02 -16.14 -3.48
CA LEU A 192 -10.02 -15.29 -4.13
C LEU A 192 -9.36 -14.35 -5.14
N VAL A 193 -8.31 -13.63 -4.74
CA VAL A 193 -7.64 -12.64 -5.59
C VAL A 193 -6.89 -13.32 -6.74
N TRP A 194 -6.08 -14.35 -6.49
CA TRP A 194 -5.30 -15.04 -7.53
C TRP A 194 -6.18 -15.77 -8.53
N ASN A 195 -7.29 -16.40 -8.07
CA ASN A 195 -8.24 -17.02 -8.97
C ASN A 195 -8.98 -15.98 -9.83
N THR A 196 -9.34 -14.82 -9.26
CA THR A 196 -9.95 -13.72 -10.02
C THR A 196 -8.99 -13.19 -11.08
N ALA A 197 -7.71 -12.99 -10.73
CA ALA A 197 -6.69 -12.59 -11.68
C ALA A 197 -6.55 -13.60 -12.85
N ALA A 198 -6.54 -14.90 -12.54
CA ALA A 198 -6.48 -15.96 -13.56
C ALA A 198 -7.72 -15.93 -14.48
N GLN A 199 -8.91 -15.76 -13.94
CA GLN A 199 -10.17 -15.66 -14.70
C GLN A 199 -10.17 -14.44 -15.64
N LEU A 200 -9.55 -13.33 -15.22
CA LEU A 200 -9.40 -12.12 -16.04
C LEU A 200 -8.25 -12.20 -17.08
N GLY A 201 -7.50 -13.32 -17.08
CA GLY A 201 -6.36 -13.50 -17.98
C GLY A 201 -5.05 -12.86 -17.51
N TYR A 202 -4.95 -12.53 -16.22
CA TYR A 202 -3.77 -11.92 -15.60
C TYR A 202 -2.84 -12.90 -14.88
N GLY A 203 -2.99 -14.20 -15.11
CA GLY A 203 -2.15 -15.23 -14.46
C GLY A 203 -0.64 -15.05 -14.67
N GLN A 204 -0.22 -14.33 -15.71
CA GLN A 204 1.20 -13.98 -15.92
C GLN A 204 1.73 -12.98 -14.88
N PHE A 205 0.86 -12.10 -14.33
CA PHE A 205 1.20 -11.16 -13.27
C PHE A 205 0.99 -11.77 -11.88
N PHE A 206 0.05 -12.70 -11.76
CA PHE A 206 -0.32 -13.41 -10.53
C PHE A 206 -0.02 -14.92 -10.65
N PRO A 207 1.25 -15.32 -10.70
CA PRO A 207 1.59 -16.75 -10.79
C PRO A 207 1.13 -17.50 -9.55
N MET A 208 0.63 -18.75 -9.73
CA MET A 208 0.20 -19.64 -8.64
C MET A 208 1.41 -20.26 -7.94
N ARG A 209 2.25 -19.43 -7.34
CA ARG A 209 3.45 -19.84 -6.59
C ARG A 209 3.57 -19.09 -5.29
N ASP A 210 4.23 -19.70 -4.32
CA ASP A 210 4.49 -19.10 -3.03
C ASP A 210 5.60 -18.05 -3.16
N GLY A 211 5.47 -16.97 -2.39
CA GLY A 211 6.47 -15.92 -2.19
C GLY A 211 7.18 -16.06 -0.84
N GLY A 212 7.97 -15.05 -0.50
CA GLY A 212 8.59 -14.93 0.83
C GLY A 212 7.62 -14.41 1.88
N TYR A 213 8.11 -14.33 3.13
CA TYR A 213 7.45 -13.59 4.21
C TYR A 213 7.95 -12.16 4.18
N ILE A 214 7.04 -11.22 4.08
CA ILE A 214 7.33 -9.78 3.96
C ILE A 214 6.62 -9.05 5.10
N THR A 215 7.36 -8.27 5.89
CA THR A 215 6.75 -7.37 6.86
C THR A 215 6.31 -6.12 6.14
N ASP A 216 5.00 -5.84 6.17
CA ASP A 216 4.38 -4.71 5.52
C ASP A 216 3.09 -4.33 6.28
N ASP A 217 2.40 -3.29 5.86
CA ASP A 217 1.20 -2.71 6.50
C ASP A 217 0.08 -3.74 6.76
N HIS A 218 0.00 -4.83 5.99
CA HIS A 218 -0.97 -5.90 6.24
C HIS A 218 -0.69 -6.67 7.55
N VAL A 219 0.54 -6.70 8.03
CA VAL A 219 0.88 -7.40 9.28
C VAL A 219 0.21 -6.73 10.49
N PRO A 220 0.34 -5.41 10.74
CA PRO A 220 -0.43 -4.74 11.80
C PRO A 220 -1.95 -4.86 11.62
N VAL A 221 -2.45 -4.82 10.39
CA VAL A 221 -3.89 -5.01 10.11
C VAL A 221 -4.37 -6.39 10.56
N ASN A 222 -3.59 -7.43 10.32
CA ASN A 222 -3.89 -8.79 10.79
C ASN A 222 -3.72 -8.94 12.30
N GLU A 223 -2.57 -8.55 12.84
CA GLU A 223 -2.16 -8.89 14.21
C GLU A 223 -2.78 -7.98 15.27
N ILE A 224 -2.98 -6.71 14.95
CA ILE A 224 -3.49 -5.70 15.89
C ILE A 224 -4.98 -5.43 15.65
N ALA A 225 -5.39 -5.16 14.41
CA ALA A 225 -6.79 -4.89 14.10
C ALA A 225 -7.63 -6.18 13.96
N GLY A 226 -7.00 -7.35 13.79
CA GLY A 226 -7.69 -8.63 13.67
C GLY A 226 -8.50 -8.80 12.38
N ILE A 227 -8.13 -8.10 11.32
CA ILE A 227 -8.78 -8.15 10.00
C ILE A 227 -7.94 -9.03 9.08
N PRO A 228 -8.48 -10.13 8.50
CA PRO A 228 -7.77 -10.93 7.51
C PRO A 228 -7.36 -10.06 6.32
N CYS A 229 -6.08 -9.77 6.18
CA CYS A 229 -5.54 -8.87 5.15
C CYS A 229 -4.41 -9.55 4.39
N ILE A 230 -4.46 -9.44 3.07
CA ILE A 230 -3.40 -9.91 2.17
C ILE A 230 -2.58 -8.74 1.65
N ASP A 231 -1.41 -9.07 1.13
CA ASP A 231 -0.53 -8.14 0.46
C ASP A 231 -0.31 -8.57 -1.00
N ILE A 232 -0.56 -7.65 -1.92
CA ILE A 232 -0.20 -7.75 -3.33
C ILE A 232 1.09 -6.96 -3.53
N ILE A 233 2.22 -7.65 -3.35
CA ILE A 233 3.56 -7.08 -3.45
C ILE A 233 4.41 -7.87 -4.46
N PRO A 234 5.27 -7.23 -5.27
CA PRO A 234 6.08 -7.95 -6.22
C PRO A 234 7.16 -8.78 -5.51
N TYR A 235 7.47 -9.93 -6.11
CA TYR A 235 8.55 -10.78 -5.64
C TYR A 235 9.49 -11.15 -6.78
N PHE A 236 10.71 -10.61 -6.73
CA PHE A 236 11.77 -10.83 -7.71
C PHE A 236 12.78 -11.84 -7.16
N THR A 237 12.74 -13.07 -7.66
CA THR A 237 13.64 -14.15 -7.20
C THR A 237 15.11 -13.88 -7.53
N ASP A 238 15.37 -13.01 -8.52
CA ASP A 238 16.71 -12.72 -9.01
C ASP A 238 17.31 -11.43 -8.42
N ALA A 239 16.53 -10.70 -7.59
CA ALA A 239 16.99 -9.50 -6.92
C ALA A 239 17.40 -9.82 -5.47
N PRO A 240 18.54 -9.32 -4.98
CA PRO A 240 18.98 -9.56 -3.60
C PRO A 240 17.98 -9.11 -2.54
N SER A 241 17.24 -8.01 -2.79
CA SER A 241 16.20 -7.49 -1.91
C SER A 241 14.89 -8.27 -2.01
N GLY A 242 14.65 -8.99 -3.11
CA GLY A 242 13.35 -9.57 -3.44
C GLY A 242 12.34 -8.57 -4.00
N PHE A 243 12.59 -7.25 -3.92
CA PHE A 243 11.62 -6.19 -4.31
C PHE A 243 11.89 -5.57 -5.69
N GLY A 244 12.94 -6.02 -6.37
CA GLY A 244 13.27 -5.58 -7.72
C GLY A 244 14.31 -4.47 -7.79
N PRO A 245 14.70 -4.07 -9.02
CA PRO A 245 15.90 -3.27 -9.24
C PRO A 245 15.75 -1.78 -8.90
N THR A 246 14.53 -1.28 -8.74
CA THR A 246 14.28 0.15 -8.46
C THR A 246 13.95 0.43 -7.00
N TRP A 247 13.68 -0.63 -6.22
CA TRP A 247 13.32 -0.52 -4.81
C TRP A 247 14.39 0.23 -4.00
N HIS A 248 13.98 1.28 -3.32
CA HIS A 248 14.82 2.18 -2.51
C HIS A 248 16.02 2.75 -3.27
N THR A 249 15.82 3.09 -4.54
CA THR A 249 16.82 3.74 -5.40
C THR A 249 16.28 5.05 -5.97
N VAL A 250 17.17 5.91 -6.48
CA VAL A 250 16.75 7.12 -7.22
C VAL A 250 16.05 6.79 -8.55
N ASN A 251 16.06 5.53 -8.96
CA ASN A 251 15.42 5.03 -10.18
C ASN A 251 13.96 4.62 -9.95
N ASP A 252 13.44 4.67 -8.73
CA ASP A 252 11.99 4.54 -8.54
C ASP A 252 11.27 5.81 -9.00
N ASN A 253 11.10 5.93 -10.30
CA ASN A 253 10.52 7.07 -10.98
C ASN A 253 9.54 6.63 -12.08
N MET A 254 8.87 7.59 -12.72
CA MET A 254 7.83 7.33 -13.73
C MET A 254 8.29 6.56 -14.96
N GLU A 255 9.61 6.54 -15.28
CA GLU A 255 10.14 5.82 -16.44
C GLU A 255 10.10 4.30 -16.23
N HIS A 256 10.04 3.84 -14.99
CA HIS A 256 10.01 2.44 -14.60
C HIS A 256 8.59 1.92 -14.30
N ILE A 257 7.57 2.76 -14.47
CA ILE A 257 6.17 2.34 -14.31
C ILE A 257 5.66 1.66 -15.57
N ASP A 258 4.97 0.53 -15.39
CA ASP A 258 4.29 -0.21 -16.43
C ASP A 258 2.76 -0.16 -16.23
N ARG A 259 2.07 0.45 -17.19
CA ARG A 259 0.60 0.58 -17.17
C ARG A 259 -0.12 -0.76 -17.21
N GLN A 260 0.51 -1.81 -17.78
CA GLN A 260 -0.12 -3.14 -17.83
C GLN A 260 -0.12 -3.80 -16.45
N VAL A 261 0.94 -3.58 -15.65
CA VAL A 261 0.99 -4.04 -14.24
C VAL A 261 -0.10 -3.34 -13.43
N LEU A 262 -0.15 -1.99 -13.46
CA LEU A 262 -1.20 -1.21 -12.80
C LEU A 262 -2.61 -1.68 -13.19
N LYS A 263 -2.82 -1.92 -14.49
CA LYS A 263 -4.10 -2.39 -15.02
C LYS A 263 -4.44 -3.78 -14.48
N ALA A 264 -3.49 -4.71 -14.49
CA ALA A 264 -3.73 -6.08 -14.03
C ALA A 264 -4.14 -6.11 -12.55
N VAL A 265 -3.43 -5.35 -11.71
CA VAL A 265 -3.76 -5.25 -10.28
C VAL A 265 -5.10 -4.55 -10.09
N GLY A 266 -5.28 -3.36 -10.67
CA GLY A 266 -6.50 -2.57 -10.50
C GLY A 266 -7.75 -3.32 -10.96
N GLN A 267 -7.71 -3.99 -12.11
CA GLN A 267 -8.84 -4.78 -12.61
C GLN A 267 -9.12 -6.02 -11.75
N THR A 268 -8.07 -6.66 -11.23
CA THR A 268 -8.25 -7.82 -10.34
C THR A 268 -8.93 -7.40 -9.05
N VAL A 269 -8.40 -6.38 -8.37
CA VAL A 269 -8.93 -5.94 -7.07
C VAL A 269 -10.35 -5.39 -7.21
N ILE A 270 -10.61 -4.54 -8.21
CA ILE A 270 -11.96 -4.00 -8.41
C ILE A 270 -12.97 -5.10 -8.75
N GLN A 271 -12.58 -6.13 -9.51
CA GLN A 271 -13.45 -7.28 -9.81
C GLN A 271 -13.78 -8.07 -8.55
N VAL A 272 -12.80 -8.30 -7.67
CA VAL A 272 -13.03 -8.94 -6.37
C VAL A 272 -14.07 -8.15 -5.57
N ILE A 273 -13.92 -6.83 -5.49
CA ILE A 273 -14.85 -5.95 -4.77
C ILE A 273 -16.28 -6.07 -5.35
N TYR A 274 -16.44 -6.02 -6.67
CA TYR A 274 -17.76 -6.11 -7.29
C TYR A 274 -18.38 -7.51 -7.17
N ASN A 275 -17.57 -8.57 -7.11
CA ASN A 275 -18.08 -9.92 -6.87
C ASN A 275 -18.63 -10.07 -5.43
N GLU A 276 -18.06 -9.35 -4.46
CA GLU A 276 -18.50 -9.35 -3.05
C GLU A 276 -19.73 -8.46 -2.79
N ASN A 277 -20.15 -7.68 -3.77
CA ASN A 277 -21.31 -6.77 -3.70
C ASN A 277 -22.68 -7.49 -3.84
N GLN A 278 -22.71 -8.80 -3.73
CA GLN A 278 -23.93 -9.61 -3.89
C GLN A 278 -24.63 -9.83 -2.55
#